data_bdd74f81776c97201f8f4434abc8d896
#
_entry.id   bdd74f81776c97201f8f4434abc8d896
#
_cell.length_a   1.000
_cell.length_b   1.000
_cell.length_c   1.000
_cell.angle_alpha   90.00
_cell.angle_beta   90.00
_cell.angle_gamma   90.00
#
_symmetry.space_group_name_H-M   'P 1'
#
loop_
_entity.id
_entity.type
_entity.pdbx_description
1 polymer ?
#
loop_
_entity_poly.entity_id
_entity_poly.type
_entity_poly.pdbx_seq_one_letter_code
_entity_poly.pdbx_strand_id
1 'polypeptide(L)'
;MKKNLNTAEQLKKKYHKTEEVTNLKDMLYRSGTLYRSRTAFKIKDNEGKIKTITYEQFKNDVVYLGTSLIKNGFLNKRIAVIGKNTYNWCVSYMAATIVGIVVPIDKELHTDDVINFINVSQAECILGDSKNLNKVLEDMSKVQNKNTMFITFEDHFDNFKEEREISLSKWIY
;
A
#
# COMPACT_ATOMS: atom_id res chain seq x y z
N MET A 1 -43.34 -22.66 -10.58
CA MET A 1 -41.88 -22.58 -10.81
C MET A 1 -41.14 -22.84 -9.48
N LYS A 2 -40.52 -24.02 -9.32
CA LYS A 2 -39.71 -24.35 -8.14
C LYS A 2 -38.35 -23.66 -8.31
N LYS A 3 -38.03 -22.65 -7.48
CA LYS A 3 -36.66 -22.15 -7.35
C LYS A 3 -35.81 -23.28 -6.80
N ASN A 4 -34.92 -23.83 -7.62
CA ASN A 4 -33.86 -24.72 -7.16
C ASN A 4 -32.93 -23.92 -6.26
N LEU A 5 -33.15 -23.97 -4.95
CA LEU A 5 -32.17 -23.56 -3.95
C LEU A 5 -31.02 -24.58 -4.04
N ASN A 6 -29.91 -24.19 -4.65
CA ASN A 6 -28.69 -24.97 -4.60
C ASN A 6 -28.34 -25.20 -3.13
N THR A 7 -28.35 -26.44 -2.68
CA THR A 7 -27.94 -26.79 -1.33
C THR A 7 -26.47 -26.44 -1.08
N ALA A 8 -26.07 -26.20 0.17
CA ALA A 8 -24.69 -25.88 0.53
C ALA A 8 -23.69 -26.94 -0.01
N GLU A 9 -24.12 -28.21 -0.17
CA GLU A 9 -23.31 -29.27 -0.77
C GLU A 9 -23.11 -29.11 -2.29
N GLN A 10 -24.13 -28.65 -3.01
CA GLN A 10 -24.02 -28.38 -4.46
C GLN A 10 -23.12 -27.17 -4.72
N LEU A 11 -23.14 -26.16 -3.82
CA LEU A 11 -22.24 -25.02 -3.87
C LEU A 11 -20.79 -25.43 -3.58
N LYS A 12 -20.52 -26.31 -2.60
CA LYS A 12 -19.19 -26.83 -2.30
C LYS A 12 -18.54 -27.56 -3.48
N LYS A 13 -19.31 -28.22 -4.35
CA LYS A 13 -18.78 -28.88 -5.57
C LYS A 13 -18.42 -27.89 -6.67
N LYS A 14 -18.92 -26.65 -6.63
CA LYS A 14 -18.71 -25.63 -7.66
C LYS A 14 -17.45 -24.78 -7.42
N TYR A 15 -16.93 -24.74 -6.21
CA TYR A 15 -15.76 -23.92 -5.85
C TYR A 15 -14.54 -24.80 -5.58
N HIS A 16 -13.38 -24.31 -5.98
CA HIS A 16 -12.13 -24.96 -5.64
C HIS A 16 -11.96 -24.97 -4.12
N LYS A 17 -11.47 -26.10 -3.59
CA LYS A 17 -11.10 -26.17 -2.18
C LYS A 17 -9.91 -25.22 -1.94
N THR A 18 -10.12 -24.19 -1.13
CA THR A 18 -9.07 -23.25 -0.73
C THR A 18 -8.63 -23.56 0.68
N GLU A 19 -7.34 -23.39 0.94
CA GLU A 19 -6.84 -23.39 2.31
C GLU A 19 -7.25 -22.10 3.02
N GLU A 20 -7.40 -22.18 4.34
CA GLU A 20 -7.73 -21.03 5.16
C GLU A 20 -6.60 -19.99 5.10
N VAL A 21 -6.95 -18.73 4.86
CA VAL A 21 -6.03 -17.58 4.91
C VAL A 21 -6.19 -16.90 6.26
N THR A 22 -5.15 -16.89 7.07
CA THR A 22 -5.21 -16.39 8.45
C THR A 22 -5.06 -14.88 8.54
N ASN A 23 -4.30 -14.25 7.63
CA ASN A 23 -4.05 -12.81 7.58
C ASN A 23 -3.50 -12.39 6.21
N LEU A 24 -3.34 -11.07 5.98
CA LEU A 24 -2.85 -10.53 4.71
C LEU A 24 -1.40 -10.94 4.40
N LYS A 25 -0.55 -11.10 5.40
CA LYS A 25 0.82 -11.61 5.23
C LYS A 25 0.80 -13.03 4.69
N ASP A 26 0.01 -13.92 5.31
CA ASP A 26 -0.16 -15.31 4.86
C ASP A 26 -0.69 -15.36 3.43
N MET A 27 -1.71 -14.55 3.09
CA MET A 27 -2.24 -14.43 1.73
C MET A 27 -1.14 -14.03 0.73
N LEU A 28 -0.33 -13.03 1.05
CA LEU A 28 0.74 -12.54 0.18
C LEU A 28 1.79 -13.62 -0.08
N TYR A 29 2.28 -14.27 0.98
CA TYR A 29 3.32 -15.30 0.89
C TYR A 29 2.82 -16.54 0.15
N ARG A 30 1.62 -17.00 0.44
CA ARG A 30 1.00 -18.14 -0.27
C ARG A 30 0.80 -17.83 -1.76
N SER A 31 0.23 -16.66 -2.08
CA SER A 31 0.03 -16.25 -3.47
C SER A 31 1.35 -16.13 -4.22
N GLY A 32 2.37 -15.54 -3.61
CA GLY A 32 3.72 -15.41 -4.16
C GLY A 32 4.43 -16.76 -4.38
N THR A 33 4.06 -17.81 -3.64
CA THR A 33 4.60 -19.16 -3.78
C THR A 33 3.79 -19.99 -4.78
N LEU A 34 2.46 -20.06 -4.61
CA LEU A 34 1.58 -20.90 -5.42
C LEU A 34 1.43 -20.41 -6.87
N TYR A 35 1.41 -19.09 -7.06
CA TYR A 35 1.18 -18.46 -8.36
C TYR A 35 2.42 -17.74 -8.91
N ARG A 36 3.55 -18.01 -8.36
CA ARG A 36 4.86 -17.40 -8.57
C ARG A 36 5.04 -16.64 -9.88
N SER A 37 4.95 -17.32 -11.02
CA SER A 37 5.15 -16.78 -12.36
C SER A 37 3.89 -16.21 -13.01
N ARG A 38 2.71 -16.37 -12.37
CA ARG A 38 1.46 -15.83 -12.93
C ARG A 38 1.41 -14.32 -12.75
N THR A 39 0.74 -13.66 -13.68
CA THR A 39 0.51 -12.21 -13.63
C THR A 39 -0.43 -11.86 -12.47
N ALA A 40 0.05 -11.05 -11.55
CA ALA A 40 -0.74 -10.43 -10.47
C ALA A 40 -1.32 -9.09 -10.91
N PHE A 41 -0.53 -8.26 -11.61
CA PHE A 41 -0.95 -6.94 -12.09
C PHE A 41 -0.61 -6.75 -13.57
N LYS A 42 -1.50 -6.02 -14.26
CA LYS A 42 -1.24 -5.42 -15.57
C LYS A 42 -1.37 -3.91 -15.42
N ILE A 43 -0.30 -3.18 -15.61
CA ILE A 43 -0.25 -1.73 -15.50
C ILE A 43 0.14 -1.12 -16.84
N LYS A 44 -0.38 0.08 -17.13
CA LYS A 44 0.09 0.87 -18.27
C LYS A 44 1.19 1.80 -17.79
N ASP A 45 2.30 1.83 -18.52
CA ASP A 45 3.33 2.85 -18.34
C ASP A 45 2.92 4.18 -19.00
N ASN A 46 3.78 5.19 -18.89
CA ASN A 46 3.54 6.52 -19.45
C ASN A 46 3.41 6.53 -20.99
N GLU A 47 3.94 5.52 -21.67
CA GLU A 47 3.84 5.34 -23.12
C GLU A 47 2.60 4.53 -23.53
N GLY A 48 1.79 4.09 -22.55
CA GLY A 48 0.59 3.28 -22.77
C GLY A 48 0.87 1.79 -22.99
N LYS A 49 2.13 1.35 -22.86
CA LYS A 49 2.53 -0.04 -22.97
C LYS A 49 2.14 -0.82 -21.72
N ILE A 50 1.67 -2.06 -21.89
CA ILE A 50 1.30 -2.91 -20.77
C ILE A 50 2.54 -3.57 -20.18
N LYS A 51 2.83 -3.28 -18.92
CA LYS A 51 3.79 -3.99 -18.08
C LYS A 51 3.04 -5.00 -17.21
N THR A 52 3.55 -6.21 -17.14
CA THR A 52 3.03 -7.28 -16.25
C THR A 52 3.94 -7.43 -15.05
N ILE A 53 3.32 -7.65 -13.89
CA ILE A 53 4.02 -7.92 -12.62
C ILE A 53 3.50 -9.26 -12.11
N THR A 54 4.41 -10.16 -11.74
CA THR A 54 4.06 -11.48 -11.23
C THR A 54 3.73 -11.41 -9.74
N TYR A 55 3.08 -12.47 -9.22
CA TYR A 55 2.85 -12.61 -7.78
C TYR A 55 4.15 -12.64 -6.97
N GLU A 56 5.22 -13.24 -7.51
CA GLU A 56 6.53 -13.26 -6.87
C GLU A 56 7.14 -11.86 -6.79
N GLN A 57 7.11 -11.11 -7.89
CA GLN A 57 7.60 -9.73 -7.91
C GLN A 57 6.83 -8.87 -6.89
N PHE A 58 5.49 -8.94 -6.90
CA PHE A 58 4.67 -8.20 -5.94
C PHE A 58 5.04 -8.55 -4.49
N LYS A 59 5.16 -9.86 -4.17
CA LYS A 59 5.61 -10.30 -2.84
C LYS A 59 6.98 -9.71 -2.47
N ASN A 60 7.94 -9.76 -3.41
CA ASN A 60 9.28 -9.28 -3.16
C ASN A 60 9.31 -7.76 -2.92
N ASP A 61 8.58 -6.97 -3.73
CA ASP A 61 8.50 -5.52 -3.58
C ASP A 61 7.89 -5.13 -2.22
N VAL A 62 6.84 -5.84 -1.78
CA VAL A 62 6.25 -5.66 -0.44
C VAL A 62 7.26 -5.99 0.66
N VAL A 63 8.03 -7.09 0.51
CA VAL A 63 9.06 -7.49 1.50
C VAL A 63 10.19 -6.47 1.55
N TYR A 64 10.65 -5.97 0.41
CA TYR A 64 11.72 -4.97 0.37
C TYR A 64 11.30 -3.66 1.03
N LEU A 65 10.13 -3.13 0.66
CA LEU A 65 9.59 -1.93 1.31
C LEU A 65 9.38 -2.15 2.81
N GLY A 66 8.77 -3.28 3.20
CA GLY A 66 8.56 -3.61 4.62
C GLY A 66 9.88 -3.69 5.40
N THR A 67 10.92 -4.29 4.81
CA THR A 67 12.25 -4.35 5.43
C THR A 67 12.85 -2.96 5.60
N SER A 68 12.70 -2.09 4.60
CA SER A 68 13.17 -0.71 4.67
C SER A 68 12.42 0.09 5.73
N LEU A 69 11.11 -0.06 5.83
CA LEU A 69 10.31 0.55 6.90
C LEU A 69 10.79 0.11 8.29
N ILE A 70 11.05 -1.19 8.48
CA ILE A 70 11.58 -1.70 9.77
C ILE A 70 12.95 -1.12 10.09
N LYS A 71 13.88 -1.09 9.11
CA LYS A 71 15.22 -0.53 9.28
C LYS A 71 15.19 0.96 9.66
N ASN A 72 14.18 1.69 9.22
CA ASN A 72 13.97 3.10 9.52
C ASN A 72 13.08 3.35 10.76
N GLY A 73 12.84 2.32 11.57
CA GLY A 73 12.20 2.46 12.88
C GLY A 73 10.65 2.43 12.86
N PHE A 74 10.03 2.02 11.75
CA PHE A 74 8.56 2.00 11.63
C PHE A 74 7.91 0.68 12.04
N LEU A 75 8.65 -0.27 12.65
CA LEU A 75 8.07 -1.49 13.20
C LEU A 75 7.01 -1.15 14.27
N ASN A 76 5.81 -1.73 14.12
CA ASN A 76 4.65 -1.50 14.99
C ASN A 76 4.17 -0.03 15.04
N LYS A 77 4.58 0.81 14.09
CA LYS A 77 4.16 2.21 13.98
C LYS A 77 2.91 2.36 13.11
N ARG A 78 2.25 3.51 13.22
CA ARG A 78 1.12 3.86 12.37
C ARG A 78 1.64 4.50 11.10
N ILE A 79 1.26 3.92 9.96
CA ILE A 79 1.74 4.30 8.63
C ILE A 79 0.51 4.66 7.79
N ALA A 80 0.39 5.93 7.43
CA ALA A 80 -0.67 6.39 6.56
C ALA A 80 -0.33 6.06 5.09
N VAL A 81 -1.37 5.71 4.31
CA VAL A 81 -1.24 5.48 2.87
C VAL A 81 -2.33 6.28 2.16
N ILE A 82 -1.94 7.21 1.29
CA ILE A 82 -2.85 8.10 0.56
C ILE A 82 -2.45 8.19 -0.91
N GLY A 83 -3.41 8.15 -1.83
CA GLY A 83 -3.12 8.34 -3.25
C GLY A 83 -4.01 7.54 -4.17
N LYS A 84 -3.70 7.59 -5.48
CA LYS A 84 -4.40 6.83 -6.50
C LYS A 84 -4.16 5.33 -6.31
N ASN A 85 -5.14 4.51 -6.71
CA ASN A 85 -5.06 3.05 -6.71
C ASN A 85 -4.08 2.55 -7.77
N THR A 86 -2.79 2.71 -7.52
CA THR A 86 -1.68 2.27 -8.36
C THR A 86 -1.05 1.00 -7.80
N TYR A 87 -0.10 0.42 -8.56
CA TYR A 87 0.71 -0.68 -8.07
C TYR A 87 1.47 -0.31 -6.79
N ASN A 88 2.09 0.88 -6.77
CA ASN A 88 2.86 1.37 -5.63
C ASN A 88 1.96 1.58 -4.39
N TRP A 89 0.71 2.00 -4.59
CA TRP A 89 -0.27 2.06 -3.50
C TRP A 89 -0.53 0.67 -2.90
N CYS A 90 -0.70 -0.36 -3.75
CA CYS A 90 -0.91 -1.74 -3.27
C CYS A 90 0.31 -2.28 -2.51
N VAL A 91 1.53 -2.03 -3.02
CA VAL A 91 2.78 -2.42 -2.35
C VAL A 91 2.88 -1.72 -0.98
N SER A 92 2.63 -0.42 -0.94
CA SER A 92 2.69 0.40 0.29
C SER A 92 1.66 -0.05 1.32
N TYR A 93 0.42 -0.28 0.91
CA TYR A 93 -0.64 -0.76 1.79
C TYR A 93 -0.28 -2.11 2.43
N MET A 94 0.18 -3.07 1.61
CA MET A 94 0.56 -4.40 2.09
C MET A 94 1.78 -4.35 3.00
N ALA A 95 2.80 -3.57 2.65
CA ALA A 95 3.99 -3.40 3.49
C ALA A 95 3.64 -2.77 4.85
N ALA A 96 2.87 -1.67 4.84
CA ALA A 96 2.41 -1.01 6.06
C ALA A 96 1.58 -1.94 6.96
N THR A 97 0.68 -2.76 6.37
CA THR A 97 -0.14 -3.74 7.10
C THR A 97 0.70 -4.82 7.77
N ILE A 98 1.80 -5.26 7.12
CA ILE A 98 2.66 -6.34 7.63
C ILE A 98 3.61 -5.81 8.71
N VAL A 99 4.07 -4.57 8.56
CA VAL A 99 5.09 -3.97 9.44
C VAL A 99 4.48 -3.32 10.68
N GLY A 100 3.27 -2.73 10.55
CA GLY A 100 2.66 -1.96 11.61
C GLY A 100 1.15 -1.84 11.48
N ILE A 101 0.63 -0.66 11.73
CA ILE A 101 -0.79 -0.33 11.64
C ILE A 101 -0.99 0.57 10.42
N VAL A 102 -1.59 0.04 9.37
CA VAL A 102 -1.91 0.84 8.18
C VAL A 102 -3.11 1.76 8.45
N VAL A 103 -3.00 3.01 8.01
CA VAL A 103 -4.05 4.03 8.07
C VAL A 103 -4.35 4.47 6.63
N PRO A 104 -5.27 3.80 5.91
CA PRO A 104 -5.63 4.22 4.57
C PRO A 104 -6.46 5.50 4.63
N ILE A 105 -6.05 6.53 3.87
CA ILE A 105 -6.72 7.82 3.79
C ILE A 105 -7.27 8.00 2.38
N ASP A 106 -8.52 8.44 2.28
CA ASP A 106 -9.14 8.73 0.99
C ASP A 106 -8.50 9.98 0.36
N LYS A 107 -8.01 9.82 -0.88
CA LYS A 107 -7.36 10.88 -1.65
C LYS A 107 -8.29 12.02 -2.09
N GLU A 108 -9.61 11.82 -2.04
CA GLU A 108 -10.60 12.83 -2.43
C GLU A 108 -10.97 13.77 -1.26
N LEU A 109 -10.47 13.52 -0.06
CA LEU A 109 -10.70 14.39 1.09
C LEU A 109 -10.03 15.75 0.92
N HIS A 110 -10.59 16.77 1.56
CA HIS A 110 -9.95 18.07 1.71
C HIS A 110 -8.67 17.97 2.55
N THR A 111 -7.71 18.85 2.30
CA THR A 111 -6.40 18.83 2.99
C THR A 111 -6.54 18.86 4.52
N ASP A 112 -7.45 19.67 5.06
CA ASP A 112 -7.68 19.76 6.49
C ASP A 112 -8.17 18.43 7.09
N ASP A 113 -9.03 17.70 6.38
CA ASP A 113 -9.50 16.37 6.81
C ASP A 113 -8.37 15.35 6.77
N VAL A 114 -7.56 15.37 5.72
CA VAL A 114 -6.36 14.50 5.61
C VAL A 114 -5.42 14.74 6.78
N ILE A 115 -5.11 16.00 7.08
CA ILE A 115 -4.26 16.39 8.22
C ILE A 115 -4.89 15.97 9.55
N ASN A 116 -6.21 16.12 9.69
CA ASN A 116 -6.92 15.66 10.88
C ASN A 116 -6.78 14.14 11.07
N PHE A 117 -6.95 13.34 10.00
CA PHE A 117 -6.74 11.88 10.08
C PHE A 117 -5.31 11.52 10.44
N ILE A 118 -4.31 12.21 9.89
CA ILE A 118 -2.89 12.03 10.22
C ILE A 118 -2.67 12.29 11.72
N ASN A 119 -3.22 13.39 12.24
CA ASN A 119 -3.07 13.78 13.64
C ASN A 119 -3.78 12.81 14.59
N VAL A 120 -5.06 12.50 14.33
CA VAL A 120 -5.86 11.58 15.16
C VAL A 120 -5.28 10.17 15.14
N SER A 121 -4.83 9.70 14.00
CA SER A 121 -4.17 8.39 13.90
C SER A 121 -2.78 8.39 14.50
N GLN A 122 -2.17 9.57 14.73
CA GLN A 122 -0.76 9.70 15.13
C GLN A 122 0.19 8.99 14.14
N ALA A 123 -0.06 9.10 12.84
CA ALA A 123 0.79 8.49 11.84
C ALA A 123 2.22 9.06 11.88
N GLU A 124 3.20 8.18 11.89
CA GLU A 124 4.62 8.54 11.96
C GLU A 124 5.29 8.51 10.58
N CYS A 125 4.65 7.84 9.60
CA CYS A 125 5.06 7.79 8.22
C CYS A 125 3.84 7.95 7.31
N ILE A 126 4.00 8.64 6.19
CA ILE A 126 2.97 8.80 5.16
C ILE A 126 3.55 8.37 3.82
N LEU A 127 2.96 7.33 3.23
CA LEU A 127 3.25 6.84 1.89
C LEU A 127 2.19 7.39 0.94
N GLY A 128 2.57 8.07 -0.13
CA GLY A 128 1.57 8.69 -0.99
C GLY A 128 2.07 9.13 -2.37
N ASP A 129 1.13 9.54 -3.23
CA ASP A 129 1.49 10.23 -4.46
C ASP A 129 1.85 11.69 -4.17
N SER A 130 2.73 12.27 -5.01
CA SER A 130 3.27 13.63 -4.85
C SER A 130 2.16 14.67 -4.71
N LYS A 131 1.06 14.52 -5.46
CA LYS A 131 -0.05 15.48 -5.42
C LYS A 131 -0.68 15.58 -4.02
N ASN A 132 -0.90 14.44 -3.36
CA ASN A 132 -1.51 14.41 -2.04
C ASN A 132 -0.49 14.76 -0.95
N LEU A 133 0.76 14.32 -1.08
CA LEU A 133 1.82 14.68 -0.13
C LEU A 133 2.10 16.18 -0.14
N ASN A 134 2.19 16.81 -1.32
CA ASN A 134 2.42 18.27 -1.42
C ASN A 134 1.35 19.08 -0.70
N LYS A 135 0.08 18.70 -0.80
CA LYS A 135 -1.00 19.40 -0.06
C LYS A 135 -0.78 19.36 1.46
N VAL A 136 -0.31 18.23 1.98
CA VAL A 136 -0.01 18.10 3.43
C VAL A 136 1.24 18.90 3.80
N LEU A 137 2.26 18.89 2.94
CA LEU A 137 3.51 19.62 3.17
C LEU A 137 3.33 21.15 3.12
N GLU A 138 2.44 21.65 2.25
CA GLU A 138 2.06 23.09 2.22
C GLU A 138 1.48 23.56 3.56
N ASP A 139 0.75 22.68 4.25
CA ASP A 139 0.11 22.93 5.53
C ASP A 139 0.80 22.22 6.71
N MET A 140 2.11 21.95 6.62
CA MET A 140 2.88 21.17 7.60
C MET A 140 2.81 21.75 9.02
N SER A 141 2.53 23.04 9.16
CA SER A 141 2.30 23.69 10.45
C SER A 141 1.14 23.08 11.25
N LYS A 142 0.13 22.52 10.57
CA LYS A 142 -1.04 21.87 11.16
C LYS A 142 -0.78 20.40 11.55
N VAL A 143 0.28 19.76 11.03
CA VAL A 143 0.67 18.40 11.40
C VAL A 143 1.31 18.42 12.78
N GLN A 144 0.76 17.67 13.74
CA GLN A 144 1.20 17.68 15.13
C GLN A 144 2.58 17.05 15.31
N ASN A 145 2.80 15.86 14.73
CA ASN A 145 4.09 15.20 14.79
C ASN A 145 5.04 15.78 13.73
N LYS A 146 5.95 16.66 14.15
CA LYS A 146 6.92 17.31 13.24
C LYS A 146 7.99 16.35 12.71
N ASN A 147 8.09 15.14 13.22
CA ASN A 147 9.01 14.11 12.77
C ASN A 147 8.35 13.09 11.81
N THR A 148 7.12 13.35 11.37
CA THR A 148 6.46 12.48 10.38
C THR A 148 7.29 12.43 9.11
N MET A 149 7.59 11.20 8.64
CA MET A 149 8.32 10.96 7.39
C MET A 149 7.35 10.87 6.22
N PHE A 150 7.74 11.44 5.09
CA PHE A 150 6.96 11.42 3.85
C PHE A 150 7.71 10.61 2.79
N ILE A 151 7.04 9.63 2.17
CA ILE A 151 7.60 8.76 1.14
C ILE A 151 6.69 8.81 -0.07
N THR A 152 7.19 9.32 -1.19
CA THR A 152 6.41 9.42 -2.43
C THR A 152 6.45 8.13 -3.25
N PHE A 153 5.37 7.87 -3.97
CA PHE A 153 5.25 6.77 -4.93
C PHE A 153 6.04 7.00 -6.22
N GLU A 154 6.35 8.26 -6.54
CA GLU A 154 7.05 8.66 -7.75
C GLU A 154 8.56 8.71 -7.53
N ASP A 155 9.33 8.51 -8.62
CA ASP A 155 10.79 8.54 -8.59
C ASP A 155 11.36 9.96 -8.43
N HIS A 156 10.58 10.96 -8.84
CA HIS A 156 10.92 12.37 -8.72
C HIS A 156 9.86 13.10 -7.90
N PHE A 157 10.30 13.81 -6.90
CA PHE A 157 9.48 14.66 -6.06
C PHE A 157 10.06 16.07 -6.13
N ASP A 158 9.38 16.99 -6.82
CA ASP A 158 9.92 18.31 -7.19
C ASP A 158 10.21 19.24 -5.99
N ASN A 159 9.72 18.89 -4.81
CA ASN A 159 9.84 19.70 -3.60
C ASN A 159 10.67 19.06 -2.48
N PHE A 160 11.64 18.19 -2.81
CA PHE A 160 12.58 17.67 -1.82
C PHE A 160 13.37 18.81 -1.17
N LYS A 161 12.87 19.33 -0.06
CA LYS A 161 13.53 20.36 0.73
C LYS A 161 14.09 19.86 2.05
N GLU A 162 13.74 18.65 2.47
CA GLU A 162 14.15 18.11 3.76
C GLU A 162 14.52 16.62 3.67
N GLU A 163 15.43 16.16 4.56
CA GLU A 163 15.89 14.75 4.66
C GLU A 163 14.78 13.74 4.97
N ARG A 164 13.57 14.22 5.32
CA ARG A 164 12.38 13.42 5.67
C ARG A 164 11.55 12.96 4.47
N GLU A 165 11.91 13.42 3.27
CA GLU A 165 11.17 13.12 2.04
C GLU A 165 11.99 12.18 1.16
N ILE A 166 11.49 10.98 0.89
CA ILE A 166 12.21 9.95 0.16
C ILE A 166 11.32 9.33 -0.91
N SER A 167 11.89 9.02 -2.07
CA SER A 167 11.20 8.25 -3.13
C SER A 167 11.10 6.77 -2.75
N LEU A 168 9.98 6.14 -3.07
CA LEU A 168 9.73 4.72 -2.84
C LEU A 168 10.77 3.83 -3.54
N SER A 169 11.24 4.20 -4.73
CA SER A 169 12.26 3.46 -5.47
C SER A 169 13.56 3.32 -4.70
N LYS A 170 13.97 4.34 -3.93
CA LYS A 170 15.16 4.26 -3.07
C LYS A 170 15.04 3.27 -1.92
N TRP A 171 13.81 2.83 -1.62
CA TRP A 171 13.53 1.92 -0.51
C TRP A 171 13.29 0.48 -0.97
N ILE A 172 12.97 0.27 -2.23
CA ILE A 172 12.70 -1.06 -2.80
C ILE A 172 13.96 -1.65 -3.46
N TYR A 173 14.87 -0.79 -3.97
CA TYR A 173 16.08 -1.23 -4.72
C TYR A 173 17.39 -0.86 -4.04
#